data_469a54ef9b75b9fb3bd3a506d9e43675
#
_entry.id   469a54ef9b75b9fb3bd3a506d9e43675
#
_cell.length_a   1.000
_cell.length_b   1.000
_cell.length_c   1.000
_cell.angle_alpha   90.00
_cell.angle_beta   90.00
_cell.angle_gamma   90.00
#
_symmetry.space_group_name_H-M   'P 1'
#
loop_
_entity.id
_entity.type
_entity.pdbx_description
1 polymer ?
#
loop_
_entity_poly.entity_id
_entity_poly.type
_entity_poly.pdbx_seq_one_letter_code
_entity_poly.pdbx_strand_id
1 'polypeptide(L)'
;MSMTIGNNVGISNGYQNSTSKADGYNNVRDYSNYLMSKYSCLKPGNNVSVSVTSGLLRKAMSDENTAKWLEKELTKAPNYIKQAQQSATAKGWRLVSASIEFGEEYSTMYTCVVTDTPGTDEDIDKWLESIKELTFKGKDLKSITDSFVEKMSGLSTTASSISGFDMKI
;
A
#
# COMPACT_ATOMS: atom_id res chain seq x y z
N MET A 1 -35.76 -49.13 26.67
CA MET A 1 -34.86 -48.84 25.58
C MET A 1 -34.47 -47.38 25.68
N SER A 2 -33.25 -47.11 26.10
CA SER A 2 -32.72 -45.77 26.30
C SER A 2 -31.78 -45.45 25.17
N MET A 3 -32.08 -44.44 24.34
CA MET A 3 -31.18 -43.94 23.30
C MET A 3 -30.37 -42.81 23.91
N THR A 4 -29.07 -43.02 24.05
CA THR A 4 -28.13 -41.99 24.42
C THR A 4 -27.59 -41.34 23.15
N ILE A 5 -27.94 -40.07 22.91
CA ILE A 5 -27.35 -39.26 21.85
C ILE A 5 -26.09 -38.64 22.40
N GLY A 6 -24.96 -39.14 21.98
CA GLY A 6 -23.66 -38.57 22.29
C GLY A 6 -23.38 -37.35 21.40
N ASN A 7 -23.53 -36.16 21.94
CA ASN A 7 -23.02 -34.94 21.32
C ASN A 7 -21.51 -34.88 21.55
N ASN A 8 -20.76 -35.29 20.55
CA ASN A 8 -19.31 -35.07 20.52
C ASN A 8 -19.04 -33.79 19.73
N VAL A 9 -19.06 -32.64 20.42
CA VAL A 9 -18.57 -31.38 19.88
C VAL A 9 -17.08 -31.36 20.14
N GLY A 10 -16.32 -31.91 19.22
CA GLY A 10 -14.90 -31.76 19.17
C GLY A 10 -14.54 -30.36 18.74
N ILE A 11 -14.29 -29.45 19.69
CA ILE A 11 -13.62 -28.17 19.41
C ILE A 11 -12.14 -28.50 19.23
N SER A 12 -11.76 -28.73 18.00
CA SER A 12 -10.36 -28.86 17.58
C SER A 12 -9.82 -27.44 17.41
N ASN A 13 -9.27 -26.87 18.50
CA ASN A 13 -8.38 -25.71 18.41
C ASN A 13 -7.03 -26.15 17.82
N GLY A 14 -7.05 -26.43 16.54
CA GLY A 14 -5.84 -26.59 15.77
C GLY A 14 -5.31 -25.21 15.39
N TYR A 15 -4.32 -24.70 16.13
CA TYR A 15 -3.38 -23.72 15.59
C TYR A 15 -2.61 -24.41 14.47
N GLN A 16 -3.19 -24.48 13.30
CA GLN A 16 -2.46 -24.88 12.13
C GLN A 16 -1.57 -23.72 11.74
N ASN A 17 -0.27 -23.97 11.87
CA ASN A 17 0.78 -23.23 11.19
C ASN A 17 0.36 -23.13 9.71
N SER A 18 -0.19 -22.00 9.32
CA SER A 18 -0.73 -21.82 7.97
C SER A 18 0.42 -21.80 6.98
N THR A 19 0.65 -22.91 6.36
CA THR A 19 1.21 -22.92 5.01
C THR A 19 0.31 -22.03 4.17
N SER A 20 0.89 -21.09 3.46
CA SER A 20 0.24 -20.09 2.63
C SER A 20 -0.45 -20.75 1.42
N LYS A 21 -1.53 -21.45 1.68
CA LYS A 21 -2.33 -22.09 0.68
C LYS A 21 -3.74 -21.54 0.82
N ALA A 22 -4.22 -20.84 -0.19
CA ALA A 22 -5.60 -20.42 -0.29
C ALA A 22 -6.58 -21.62 -0.45
N ASP A 23 -6.06 -22.84 -0.32
CA ASP A 23 -6.82 -24.08 -0.30
C ASP A 23 -7.65 -24.17 0.99
N GLY A 24 -8.92 -23.97 0.87
CA GLY A 24 -9.86 -24.02 1.97
C GLY A 24 -10.89 -22.89 1.94
N TYR A 25 -10.71 -21.93 1.05
CA TYR A 25 -11.70 -20.87 0.84
C TYR A 25 -12.60 -21.24 -0.35
N ASN A 26 -13.91 -21.26 -0.11
CA ASN A 26 -14.88 -21.64 -1.12
C ASN A 26 -15.09 -20.57 -2.19
N ASN A 27 -14.73 -19.33 -1.90
CA ASN A 27 -14.93 -18.20 -2.82
C ASN A 27 -13.95 -17.06 -2.53
N VAL A 28 -13.86 -16.12 -3.48
CA VAL A 28 -13.00 -14.94 -3.42
C VAL A 28 -13.30 -14.06 -2.20
N ARG A 29 -14.56 -13.96 -1.80
CA ARG A 29 -14.99 -13.13 -0.65
C ARG A 29 -14.42 -13.66 0.65
N ASP A 30 -14.48 -14.97 0.87
CA ASP A 30 -13.96 -15.61 2.08
C ASP A 30 -12.45 -15.46 2.16
N TYR A 31 -11.76 -15.65 1.05
CA TYR A 31 -10.30 -15.42 0.99
C TYR A 31 -9.93 -13.95 1.21
N SER A 32 -10.66 -13.02 0.62
CA SER A 32 -10.48 -11.58 0.88
C SER A 32 -10.70 -11.22 2.34
N ASN A 33 -11.74 -11.75 2.98
CA ASN A 33 -12.01 -11.53 4.40
C ASN A 33 -10.88 -12.08 5.29
N TYR A 34 -10.34 -13.24 4.96
CA TYR A 34 -9.16 -13.80 5.63
C TYR A 34 -7.96 -12.84 5.54
N LEU A 35 -7.63 -12.38 4.33
CA LEU A 35 -6.52 -11.44 4.13
C LEU A 35 -6.75 -10.13 4.89
N MET A 36 -7.96 -9.57 4.87
CA MET A 36 -8.30 -8.36 5.64
C MET A 36 -8.20 -8.55 7.15
N SER A 37 -8.49 -9.75 7.65
CA SER A 37 -8.34 -10.06 9.08
C SER A 37 -6.88 -10.19 9.49
N LYS A 38 -6.04 -10.72 8.59
CA LYS A 38 -4.62 -10.99 8.81
C LYS A 38 -3.72 -9.77 8.58
N TYR A 39 -4.02 -8.96 7.56
CA TYR A 39 -3.20 -7.83 7.14
C TYR A 39 -3.93 -6.50 7.39
N SER A 40 -3.45 -5.75 8.38
CA SER A 40 -4.06 -4.47 8.76
C SER A 40 -3.99 -3.41 7.64
N CYS A 41 -3.04 -3.51 6.73
CA CYS A 41 -2.91 -2.59 5.60
C CYS A 41 -4.09 -2.65 4.62
N LEU A 42 -4.84 -3.75 4.59
CA LEU A 42 -6.05 -3.89 3.78
C LEU A 42 -7.29 -3.25 4.41
N LYS A 43 -7.20 -2.80 5.66
CA LYS A 43 -8.28 -2.05 6.31
C LYS A 43 -8.23 -0.60 5.86
N PRO A 44 -9.38 0.06 5.66
CA PRO A 44 -9.41 1.46 5.30
C PRO A 44 -8.63 2.32 6.30
N GLY A 45 -7.69 3.10 5.79
CA GLY A 45 -6.94 4.10 6.54
C GLY A 45 -7.30 5.51 6.05
N ASN A 46 -6.93 6.54 6.81
CA ASN A 46 -7.31 7.91 6.47
C ASN A 46 -6.70 8.40 5.15
N ASN A 47 -5.43 8.09 4.89
CA ASN A 47 -4.70 8.62 3.73
C ASN A 47 -3.97 7.52 2.95
N VAL A 48 -4.10 6.28 3.37
CA VAL A 48 -3.46 5.13 2.73
C VAL A 48 -4.47 4.02 2.56
N SER A 49 -4.54 3.47 1.37
CA SER A 49 -5.34 2.30 1.07
C SER A 49 -4.52 1.24 0.35
N VAL A 50 -4.77 -0.01 0.67
CA VAL A 50 -4.20 -1.15 -0.03
C VAL A 50 -5.35 -2.05 -0.46
N SER A 51 -5.38 -2.45 -1.70
CA SER A 51 -6.41 -3.32 -2.27
C SER A 51 -5.81 -4.43 -3.11
N VAL A 52 -6.58 -5.49 -3.31
CA VAL A 52 -6.22 -6.63 -4.14
C VAL A 52 -7.35 -6.86 -5.13
N THR A 53 -7.03 -6.97 -6.41
CA THR A 53 -8.04 -7.22 -7.45
C THR A 53 -8.65 -8.61 -7.30
N SER A 54 -9.91 -8.74 -7.68
CA SER A 54 -10.60 -10.04 -7.66
C SER A 54 -9.92 -11.09 -8.53
N GLY A 55 -9.29 -10.65 -9.62
CA GLY A 55 -8.53 -11.52 -10.51
C GLY A 55 -7.31 -12.10 -9.81
N LEU A 56 -6.52 -11.26 -9.13
CA LEU A 56 -5.37 -11.73 -8.35
C LEU A 56 -5.78 -12.65 -7.20
N LEU A 57 -6.90 -12.36 -6.52
CA LEU A 57 -7.44 -13.23 -5.48
C LEU A 57 -7.79 -14.62 -6.04
N ARG A 58 -8.46 -14.70 -7.20
CA ARG A 58 -8.77 -15.98 -7.86
C ARG A 58 -7.49 -16.72 -8.25
N LYS A 59 -6.51 -16.01 -8.79
CA LYS A 59 -5.22 -16.59 -9.14
C LYS A 59 -4.49 -17.15 -7.92
N ALA A 60 -4.47 -16.41 -6.82
CA ALA A 60 -3.87 -16.86 -5.56
C ALA A 60 -4.59 -18.07 -4.95
N MET A 61 -5.92 -18.18 -5.13
CA MET A 61 -6.68 -19.35 -4.69
C MET A 61 -6.35 -20.62 -5.49
N SER A 62 -5.91 -20.48 -6.73
CA SER A 62 -5.57 -21.62 -7.61
C SER A 62 -4.07 -21.90 -7.70
N ASP A 63 -3.22 -20.96 -7.29
CA ASP A 63 -1.76 -21.07 -7.38
C ASP A 63 -1.08 -20.67 -6.08
N GLU A 64 -0.47 -21.65 -5.44
CA GLU A 64 0.22 -21.47 -4.14
C GLU A 64 1.36 -20.45 -4.21
N ASN A 65 2.07 -20.36 -5.32
CA ASN A 65 3.16 -19.41 -5.46
C ASN A 65 2.64 -17.97 -5.50
N THR A 66 1.52 -17.77 -6.19
CA THR A 66 0.83 -16.47 -6.22
C THR A 66 0.31 -16.10 -4.83
N ALA A 67 -0.27 -17.04 -4.08
CA ALA A 67 -0.72 -16.80 -2.71
C ALA A 67 0.43 -16.40 -1.78
N LYS A 68 1.54 -17.13 -1.82
CA LYS A 68 2.75 -16.84 -1.03
C LYS A 68 3.35 -15.47 -1.38
N TRP A 69 3.41 -15.16 -2.69
CA TRP A 69 3.89 -13.87 -3.15
C TRP A 69 3.00 -12.74 -2.63
N LEU A 70 1.68 -12.85 -2.78
CA LEU A 70 0.72 -11.84 -2.33
C LEU A 70 0.84 -11.59 -0.81
N GLU A 71 0.86 -12.65 0.00
CA GLU A 71 1.00 -12.52 1.45
C GLU A 71 2.33 -11.89 1.86
N LYS A 72 3.42 -12.21 1.15
CA LYS A 72 4.73 -11.59 1.35
C LYS A 72 4.69 -10.09 1.03
N GLU A 73 4.05 -9.69 -0.06
CA GLU A 73 3.92 -8.28 -0.43
C GLU A 73 3.01 -7.52 0.56
N LEU A 74 1.88 -8.11 0.99
CA LEU A 74 1.00 -7.52 2.01
C LEU A 74 1.71 -7.33 3.35
N THR A 75 2.58 -8.26 3.73
CA THR A 75 3.41 -8.14 4.96
C THR A 75 4.36 -6.95 4.88
N LYS A 76 4.87 -6.65 3.69
CA LYS A 76 5.85 -5.56 3.48
C LYS A 76 5.19 -4.20 3.22
N ALA A 77 3.92 -4.18 2.79
CA ALA A 77 3.24 -2.96 2.37
C ALA A 77 3.36 -1.79 3.37
N PRO A 78 3.20 -1.97 4.69
CA PRO A 78 3.37 -0.87 5.65
C PRO A 78 4.76 -0.24 5.62
N ASN A 79 5.80 -1.06 5.45
CA ASN A 79 7.19 -0.58 5.39
C ASN A 79 7.46 0.23 4.11
N TYR A 80 6.95 -0.21 2.97
CA TYR A 80 7.11 0.52 1.70
C TYR A 80 6.34 1.83 1.70
N ILE A 81 5.14 1.88 2.29
CA ILE A 81 4.39 3.11 2.47
C ILE A 81 5.17 4.10 3.34
N LYS A 82 5.74 3.63 4.45
CA LYS A 82 6.59 4.45 5.33
C LYS A 82 7.84 4.96 4.59
N GLN A 83 8.47 4.13 3.79
CA GLN A 83 9.62 4.52 2.97
C GLN A 83 9.25 5.60 1.96
N ALA A 84 8.10 5.48 1.30
CA ALA A 84 7.59 6.51 0.39
C ALA A 84 7.34 7.84 1.11
N GLN A 85 6.72 7.81 2.29
CA GLN A 85 6.51 9.00 3.12
C GLN A 85 7.83 9.66 3.51
N GLN A 86 8.80 8.89 3.98
CA GLN A 86 10.13 9.40 4.36
C GLN A 86 10.88 9.99 3.18
N SER A 87 10.79 9.34 1.99
CA SER A 87 11.44 9.82 0.78
C SER A 87 10.84 11.13 0.29
N ALA A 88 9.52 11.29 0.36
CA ALA A 88 8.85 12.53 0.03
C ALA A 88 9.30 13.65 1.00
N THR A 89 9.23 13.40 2.30
CA THR A 89 9.61 14.37 3.34
C THR A 89 11.07 14.81 3.22
N ALA A 90 11.99 13.89 2.95
CA ALA A 90 13.41 14.19 2.75
C ALA A 90 13.68 15.12 1.56
N LYS A 91 12.73 15.25 0.64
CA LYS A 91 12.81 16.13 -0.54
C LYS A 91 11.94 17.40 -0.41
N GLY A 92 11.42 17.68 0.76
CA GLY A 92 10.55 18.84 1.00
C GLY A 92 9.13 18.67 0.46
N TRP A 93 8.70 17.42 0.26
CA TRP A 93 7.34 17.07 -0.15
C TRP A 93 6.61 16.33 0.96
N ARG A 94 5.30 16.44 0.98
CA ARG A 94 4.43 15.66 1.86
C ARG A 94 3.57 14.71 1.02
N LEU A 95 3.59 13.44 1.37
CA LEU A 95 2.68 12.45 0.80
C LEU A 95 1.29 12.63 1.44
N VAL A 96 0.35 13.16 0.69
CA VAL A 96 -1.02 13.43 1.15
C VAL A 96 -1.84 12.15 1.14
N SER A 97 -1.70 11.36 0.09
CA SER A 97 -2.38 10.07 -0.02
C SER A 97 -1.56 9.08 -0.83
N ALA A 98 -1.74 7.80 -0.52
CA ALA A 98 -1.21 6.70 -1.30
C ALA A 98 -2.24 5.58 -1.39
N SER A 99 -2.46 5.05 -2.58
CA SER A 99 -3.29 3.87 -2.82
C SER A 99 -2.49 2.84 -3.59
N ILE A 100 -2.41 1.63 -3.05
CA ILE A 100 -1.73 0.50 -3.69
C ILE A 100 -2.78 -0.52 -4.09
N GLU A 101 -2.80 -0.89 -5.36
CA GLU A 101 -3.63 -1.95 -5.89
C GLU A 101 -2.75 -3.09 -6.40
N PHE A 102 -2.90 -4.26 -5.81
CA PHE A 102 -2.26 -5.49 -6.31
C PHE A 102 -3.10 -6.10 -7.41
N GLY A 103 -2.54 -6.18 -8.60
CA GLY A 103 -3.17 -6.76 -9.80
C GLY A 103 -2.51 -8.06 -10.25
N GLU A 104 -3.14 -8.73 -11.23
CA GLU A 104 -2.71 -10.04 -11.74
C GLU A 104 -1.37 -9.99 -12.48
N GLU A 105 -1.13 -8.94 -13.24
CA GLU A 105 0.07 -8.77 -14.08
C GLU A 105 1.06 -7.79 -13.46
N TYR A 106 0.54 -6.75 -12.85
CA TYR A 106 1.32 -5.70 -12.19
C TYR A 106 0.52 -5.09 -11.05
N SER A 107 1.23 -4.49 -10.12
CA SER A 107 0.64 -3.67 -9.07
C SER A 107 0.80 -2.19 -9.42
N THR A 108 -0.11 -1.37 -8.94
CA THR A 108 -0.12 0.06 -9.20
C THR A 108 -0.13 0.82 -7.88
N MET A 109 0.67 1.86 -7.79
CA MET A 109 0.62 2.82 -6.69
C MET A 109 0.22 4.19 -7.22
N TYR A 110 -0.87 4.72 -6.69
CA TYR A 110 -1.33 6.08 -6.92
C TYR A 110 -0.95 6.93 -5.73
N THR A 111 -0.32 8.06 -5.95
CA THR A 111 0.11 8.96 -4.88
C THR A 111 -0.29 10.39 -5.18
N CYS A 112 -0.59 11.13 -4.12
CA CYS A 112 -0.73 12.58 -4.18
C CYS A 112 0.33 13.18 -3.24
N VAL A 113 1.16 14.05 -3.79
CA VAL A 113 2.20 14.76 -3.04
C VAL A 113 2.02 16.26 -3.20
N VAL A 114 2.38 17.01 -2.17
CA VAL A 114 2.39 18.46 -2.19
C VAL A 114 3.70 18.97 -1.57
N THR A 115 4.11 20.21 -1.91
CA THR A 115 5.24 20.83 -1.22
C THR A 115 4.89 21.11 0.25
N ASP A 116 5.82 20.84 1.14
CA ASP A 116 5.66 21.10 2.56
C ASP A 116 6.03 22.58 2.87
N THR A 117 5.26 23.49 2.29
CA THR A 117 5.44 24.92 2.49
C THR A 117 4.34 25.40 3.42
N PRO A 118 4.66 25.84 4.65
CA PRO A 118 3.67 26.53 5.48
C PRO A 118 3.40 27.88 4.82
N GLY A 119 2.24 28.01 4.17
CA GLY A 119 1.88 29.24 3.49
C GLY A 119 1.13 30.22 4.36
N THR A 120 1.33 31.51 4.11
CA THR A 120 0.39 32.58 4.40
C THR A 120 -0.78 32.48 3.40
N ASP A 121 -1.90 33.16 3.64
CA ASP A 121 -3.09 33.08 2.80
C ASP A 121 -2.82 33.38 1.30
N GLU A 122 -1.77 34.16 1.00
CA GLU A 122 -1.34 34.45 -0.38
C GLU A 122 -0.63 33.26 -1.06
N ASP A 123 -0.23 32.24 -0.30
CA ASP A 123 0.49 31.07 -0.81
C ASP A 123 -0.40 29.87 -1.06
N ILE A 124 -1.71 29.95 -0.73
CA ILE A 124 -2.66 28.84 -0.94
C ILE A 124 -2.75 28.45 -2.39
N ASP A 125 -2.83 29.44 -3.30
CA ASP A 125 -2.89 29.15 -4.74
C ASP A 125 -1.62 28.47 -5.23
N LYS A 126 -0.45 28.93 -4.79
CA LYS A 126 0.84 28.30 -5.10
C LYS A 126 0.96 26.89 -4.50
N TRP A 127 0.42 26.70 -3.29
CA TRP A 127 0.38 25.41 -2.66
C TRP A 127 -0.54 24.43 -3.41
N LEU A 128 -1.72 24.89 -3.85
CA LEU A 128 -2.62 24.10 -4.70
C LEU A 128 -1.99 23.73 -6.05
N GLU A 129 -1.23 24.64 -6.66
CA GLU A 129 -0.47 24.38 -7.88
C GLU A 129 0.69 23.36 -7.66
N SER A 130 1.16 23.20 -6.42
CA SER A 130 2.20 22.24 -6.09
C SER A 130 1.71 20.80 -5.99
N ILE A 131 0.39 20.57 -5.93
CA ILE A 131 -0.19 19.24 -5.85
C ILE A 131 0.17 18.43 -7.09
N LYS A 132 0.76 17.26 -6.88
CA LYS A 132 1.11 16.32 -7.95
C LYS A 132 0.52 14.96 -7.68
N GLU A 133 -0.24 14.48 -8.66
CA GLU A 133 -0.71 13.10 -8.70
C GLU A 133 0.28 12.27 -9.53
N LEU A 134 0.78 11.21 -8.95
CA LEU A 134 1.76 10.34 -9.58
C LEU A 134 1.28 8.90 -9.53
N THR A 135 1.50 8.18 -10.63
CA THR A 135 1.13 6.77 -10.76
C THR A 135 2.36 5.96 -11.11
N PHE A 136 2.57 4.87 -10.38
CA PHE A 136 3.68 3.95 -10.57
C PHE A 136 3.15 2.54 -10.76
N LYS A 137 3.72 1.81 -11.71
CA LYS A 137 3.39 0.41 -12.00
C LYS A 137 4.64 -0.45 -11.88
N GLY A 138 4.49 -1.63 -11.33
CA GLY A 138 5.59 -2.56 -11.17
C GLY A 138 5.09 -3.96 -10.83
N LYS A 139 5.99 -4.94 -10.88
CA LYS A 139 5.67 -6.33 -10.55
C LYS A 139 5.57 -6.57 -9.04
N ASP A 140 6.22 -5.75 -8.24
CA ASP A 140 6.25 -5.84 -6.78
C ASP A 140 6.36 -4.44 -6.15
N LEU A 141 6.15 -4.37 -4.84
CA LEU A 141 6.21 -3.12 -4.08
C LEU A 141 7.60 -2.47 -4.12
N LYS A 142 8.65 -3.28 -4.17
CA LYS A 142 10.02 -2.75 -4.26
C LYS A 142 10.20 -1.91 -5.52
N SER A 143 9.87 -2.47 -6.68
CA SER A 143 9.98 -1.79 -7.97
C SER A 143 9.16 -0.50 -8.02
N ILE A 144 7.95 -0.54 -7.48
CA ILE A 144 7.06 0.62 -7.41
C ILE A 144 7.64 1.71 -6.51
N THR A 145 8.12 1.33 -5.32
CA THR A 145 8.67 2.27 -4.35
C THR A 145 9.99 2.86 -4.84
N ASP A 146 10.85 2.07 -5.46
CA ASP A 146 12.09 2.55 -6.07
C ASP A 146 11.79 3.61 -7.15
N SER A 147 10.80 3.37 -8.01
CA SER A 147 10.34 4.34 -9.02
C SER A 147 9.78 5.63 -8.41
N PHE A 148 9.05 5.50 -7.29
CA PHE A 148 8.57 6.66 -6.54
C PHE A 148 9.74 7.47 -5.96
N VAL A 149 10.69 6.83 -5.31
CA VAL A 149 11.88 7.47 -4.73
C VAL A 149 12.71 8.18 -5.80
N GLU A 150 12.92 7.55 -6.96
CA GLU A 150 13.60 8.14 -8.09
C GLU A 150 12.86 9.39 -8.60
N LYS A 151 11.55 9.30 -8.77
CA LYS A 151 10.72 10.43 -9.17
C LYS A 151 10.78 11.59 -8.18
N MET A 152 10.70 11.31 -6.88
CA MET A 152 10.81 12.33 -5.84
C MET A 152 12.19 13.00 -5.85
N SER A 153 13.24 12.26 -6.16
CA SER A 153 14.60 12.82 -6.29
C SER A 153 14.75 13.76 -7.48
N GLY A 154 13.97 13.57 -8.54
CA GLY A 154 13.93 14.43 -9.73
C GLY A 154 12.97 15.62 -9.62
N LEU A 155 12.09 15.64 -8.61
CA LEU A 155 11.19 16.77 -8.40
C LEU A 155 11.93 17.88 -7.64
N SER A 156 12.11 19.02 -8.32
CA SER A 156 12.66 20.24 -7.71
C SER A 156 11.55 20.89 -6.87
N THR A 157 11.83 21.17 -5.59
CA THR A 157 11.02 22.13 -4.85
C THR A 157 11.43 23.52 -5.32
N THR A 158 10.49 24.35 -5.76
CA THR A 158 10.73 25.72 -6.24
C THR A 158 11.31 26.66 -5.16
N ALA A 159 11.52 26.18 -3.94
CA ALA A 159 12.17 26.90 -2.85
C ALA A 159 13.71 26.99 -2.96
N SER A 160 14.33 26.27 -3.91
CA SER A 160 15.81 26.25 -4.04
C SER A 160 16.38 27.33 -4.96
N SER A 161 15.59 28.20 -5.57
CA SER A 161 16.08 29.18 -6.55
C SER A 161 16.10 30.64 -6.06
N ILE A 162 16.13 30.86 -4.74
CA ILE A 162 16.40 32.19 -4.17
C ILE A 162 17.71 32.12 -3.37
N SER A 163 18.79 31.71 -4.00
CA SER A 163 20.13 32.04 -3.54
C SER A 163 20.91 32.71 -4.65
N GLY A 164 20.53 33.92 -4.93
CA GLY A 164 21.18 34.78 -5.89
C GLY A 164 20.94 36.23 -5.53
N PHE A 165 21.09 36.57 -4.25
CA PHE A 165 21.20 37.96 -3.85
C PHE A 165 22.71 38.30 -3.88
N ASP A 166 23.16 38.66 -5.07
CA ASP A 166 24.45 39.32 -5.27
C ASP A 166 24.32 40.76 -4.75
N MET A 167 24.68 40.97 -3.47
CA MET A 167 24.89 42.32 -2.95
C MET A 167 26.25 42.79 -3.43
N LYS A 168 26.30 43.47 -4.58
CA LYS A 168 27.40 44.37 -4.92
C LYS A 168 27.18 45.67 -4.18
N ILE A 169 28.09 45.97 -3.25
CA ILE A 169 28.36 47.32 -2.72
C ILE A 169 29.17 48.09 -3.73
#